data_315d9568616943894bedfe0113473c0e
#
_entry.id   315d9568616943894bedfe0113473c0e
#
_cell.length_a   1.000
_cell.length_b   1.000
_cell.length_c   1.000
_cell.angle_alpha   90.00
_cell.angle_beta   90.00
_cell.angle_gamma   90.00
#
_symmetry.space_group_name_H-M   'P 1'
#
loop_
_entity.id
_entity.type
_entity.pdbx_description
1 polymer ?
#
loop_
_entity_poly.entity_id
_entity_poly.type
_entity_poly.pdbx_seq_one_letter_code
_entity_poly.pdbx_strand_id
1 'polypeptide(L)'
;MASSYSSDLKLELQATGENASTWGDKTNNNLNLLQQAIAGYQSIDVASADVTLAMTDASVSNARNMILKFTGTLAGNRQVLVPNSIEKFYIVQDATTHNSNTLTFKTVSGSGFTLDQGTISAAFSDGTNITAVNLNTLSGTIGTAQIDDNAITTAKILDNNVTTAKIPNDAITTAK
;
A
#
# COMPACT_ATOMS: atom_id res chain seq x y z
N MET A 1 17.28 33.11 11.17
CA MET A 1 17.42 32.00 10.19
C MET A 1 16.05 31.60 9.76
N ALA A 2 15.82 31.28 8.50
CA ALA A 2 14.52 30.84 8.04
C ALA A 2 14.25 29.39 8.50
N SER A 3 12.99 29.04 8.77
CA SER A 3 12.54 27.68 9.03
C SER A 3 12.95 26.75 7.89
N SER A 4 13.23 25.51 8.22
CA SER A 4 13.44 24.41 7.27
C SER A 4 12.30 23.40 7.39
N TYR A 5 12.34 22.31 6.60
CA TYR A 5 11.29 21.30 6.61
C TYR A 5 11.90 19.91 6.77
N SER A 6 11.18 19.02 7.47
CA SER A 6 11.59 17.62 7.57
C SER A 6 11.55 16.94 6.21
N SER A 7 12.46 15.95 6.00
CA SER A 7 12.64 15.30 4.69
C SER A 7 11.40 14.62 4.14
N ASP A 8 10.67 13.91 4.98
CA ASP A 8 9.60 13.01 4.51
C ASP A 8 8.22 13.61 4.72
N LEU A 9 7.89 14.02 5.93
CA LEU A 9 6.57 14.55 6.24
C LEU A 9 6.44 16.05 5.97
N LYS A 10 7.52 16.74 5.59
CA LYS A 10 7.51 18.17 5.27
C LYS A 10 6.93 19.04 6.39
N LEU A 11 7.27 18.69 7.64
CA LEU A 11 6.92 19.46 8.84
C LEU A 11 7.83 20.66 8.96
N GLU A 12 7.31 21.79 9.41
CA GLU A 12 8.14 22.98 9.64
C GLU A 12 9.06 22.79 10.86
N LEU A 13 10.36 22.88 10.63
CA LEU A 13 11.39 22.87 11.67
C LEU A 13 11.72 24.33 12.01
N GLN A 14 11.19 24.81 13.11
CA GLN A 14 11.30 26.22 13.50
C GLN A 14 12.72 26.56 13.94
N ALA A 15 13.29 27.62 13.38
CA ALA A 15 14.57 28.14 13.83
C ALA A 15 14.42 28.92 15.16
N THR A 16 15.45 28.88 15.99
CA THR A 16 15.46 29.62 17.27
C THR A 16 15.26 31.13 17.03
N GLY A 17 14.28 31.70 17.72
CA GLY A 17 13.92 33.12 17.63
C GLY A 17 13.00 33.46 16.45
N GLU A 18 12.65 32.49 15.62
CA GLU A 18 11.65 32.65 14.55
C GLU A 18 10.22 32.39 15.07
N ASN A 19 9.23 32.85 14.32
CA ASN A 19 7.81 32.65 14.63
C ASN A 19 7.37 33.27 15.99
N ALA A 20 8.00 34.32 16.45
CA ALA A 20 7.53 35.07 17.60
C ALA A 20 6.06 35.45 17.41
N SER A 21 5.21 35.17 18.38
CA SER A 21 3.74 35.31 18.37
C SER A 21 2.96 34.33 17.48
N THR A 22 3.61 33.49 16.66
CA THR A 22 2.95 32.51 15.77
C THR A 22 3.42 31.08 15.98
N TRP A 23 4.35 30.84 16.89
CA TRP A 23 4.90 29.49 17.16
C TRP A 23 3.82 28.46 17.52
N GLY A 24 2.76 28.88 18.24
CA GLY A 24 1.63 28.04 18.58
C GLY A 24 0.88 27.54 17.35
N ASP A 25 0.63 28.43 16.38
CA ASP A 25 -0.02 28.08 15.12
C ASP A 25 0.83 27.09 14.31
N LYS A 26 2.16 27.32 14.26
CA LYS A 26 3.11 26.42 13.59
C LYS A 26 3.17 25.05 14.24
N THR A 27 3.19 25.01 15.58
CA THR A 27 3.15 23.75 16.32
C THR A 27 1.85 22.99 16.08
N ASN A 28 0.72 23.68 16.18
CA ASN A 28 -0.59 23.06 15.93
C ASN A 28 -0.72 22.58 14.49
N ASN A 29 -0.23 23.32 13.52
CA ASN A 29 -0.19 22.88 12.13
C ASN A 29 0.63 21.60 11.98
N ASN A 30 1.84 21.54 12.55
CA ASN A 30 2.67 20.33 12.52
C ASN A 30 1.96 19.12 13.17
N LEU A 31 1.25 19.30 14.28
CA LEU A 31 0.47 18.24 14.92
C LEU A 31 -0.66 17.75 14.00
N ASN A 32 -1.35 18.65 13.30
CA ASN A 32 -2.36 18.28 12.31
C ASN A 32 -1.75 17.51 11.12
N LEU A 33 -0.58 17.89 10.66
CA LEU A 33 0.13 17.17 9.59
C LEU A 33 0.61 15.79 10.06
N LEU A 34 1.05 15.65 11.31
CA LEU A 34 1.35 14.34 11.92
C LEU A 34 0.09 13.48 12.01
N GLN A 35 -1.03 14.05 12.46
CA GLN A 35 -2.32 13.35 12.47
C GLN A 35 -2.69 12.86 11.06
N GLN A 36 -2.52 13.71 10.04
CA GLN A 36 -2.75 13.31 8.65
C GLN A 36 -1.84 12.13 8.23
N ALA A 37 -0.56 12.16 8.64
CA ALA A 37 0.39 11.10 8.30
C ALA A 37 0.10 9.76 8.99
N ILE A 38 -0.53 9.77 10.16
CA ILE A 38 -0.79 8.59 10.99
C ILE A 38 -2.21 8.04 10.79
N ALA A 39 -3.20 8.91 10.68
CA ALA A 39 -4.63 8.56 10.64
C ALA A 39 -5.36 9.13 9.40
N GLY A 40 -4.65 9.82 8.51
CA GLY A 40 -5.25 10.44 7.34
C GLY A 40 -5.73 9.42 6.32
N TYR A 41 -6.90 9.68 5.76
CA TYR A 41 -7.54 8.91 4.70
C TYR A 41 -7.87 9.83 3.53
N GLN A 42 -7.53 9.41 2.32
CA GLN A 42 -7.81 10.17 1.10
C GLN A 42 -8.39 9.24 0.03
N SER A 43 -9.55 9.61 -0.51
CA SER A 43 -10.09 8.99 -1.73
C SER A 43 -9.62 9.77 -2.96
N ILE A 44 -9.17 9.06 -3.99
CA ILE A 44 -8.56 9.62 -5.21
C ILE A 44 -9.18 8.92 -6.42
N ASP A 45 -9.78 9.70 -7.30
CA ASP A 45 -10.27 9.19 -8.59
C ASP A 45 -9.10 9.07 -9.57
N VAL A 46 -8.96 7.87 -10.15
CA VAL A 46 -7.91 7.53 -11.13
C VAL A 46 -8.48 7.05 -12.47
N ALA A 47 -9.77 7.29 -12.71
CA ALA A 47 -10.47 6.76 -13.89
C ALA A 47 -9.86 7.22 -15.21
N SER A 48 -9.59 8.52 -15.34
CA SER A 48 -9.31 9.16 -16.63
C SER A 48 -7.84 9.50 -16.87
N ALA A 49 -7.01 9.60 -15.84
CA ALA A 49 -5.61 10.02 -15.94
C ALA A 49 -4.74 9.41 -14.84
N ASP A 50 -3.43 9.40 -15.06
CA ASP A 50 -2.44 9.15 -14.02
C ASP A 50 -2.49 10.27 -12.98
N VAL A 51 -2.28 9.93 -11.71
CA VAL A 51 -2.34 10.88 -10.61
C VAL A 51 -0.96 11.00 -9.95
N THR A 52 -0.37 12.19 -9.99
CA THR A 52 0.81 12.51 -9.21
C THR A 52 0.38 13.10 -7.87
N LEU A 53 0.75 12.42 -6.80
CA LEU A 53 0.50 12.89 -5.44
C LEU A 53 1.47 14.00 -5.07
N ALA A 54 1.07 14.85 -4.13
CA ALA A 54 1.89 15.94 -3.63
C ALA A 54 2.27 15.73 -2.16
N MET A 55 3.47 16.16 -1.78
CA MET A 55 3.94 16.28 -0.40
C MET A 55 4.50 17.69 -0.22
N THR A 56 3.65 18.63 0.19
CA THR A 56 3.95 20.06 0.22
C THR A 56 4.43 20.46 1.62
N ASP A 57 5.43 21.33 1.68
CA ASP A 57 5.98 21.85 2.91
C ASP A 57 4.90 22.52 3.77
N ALA A 58 4.83 22.16 5.04
CA ALA A 58 3.91 22.68 6.06
C ALA A 58 2.43 22.81 5.64
N SER A 59 1.99 22.07 4.65
CA SER A 59 0.60 22.12 4.13
C SER A 59 0.00 20.74 3.98
N VAL A 60 -1.31 20.62 4.13
CA VAL A 60 -2.03 19.37 3.86
C VAL A 60 -1.74 18.89 2.45
N SER A 61 -1.53 17.58 2.29
CA SER A 61 -1.12 17.00 1.02
C SER A 61 -1.66 15.59 0.87
N ASN A 62 -2.08 15.19 -0.31
CA ASN A 62 -2.65 13.86 -0.53
C ASN A 62 -1.65 12.74 -0.25
N ALA A 63 -0.37 12.86 -0.63
CA ALA A 63 0.66 11.86 -0.32
C ALA A 63 0.98 11.72 1.18
N ARG A 64 0.58 12.70 2.03
CA ARG A 64 0.82 12.60 3.48
C ARG A 64 -0.13 11.62 4.15
N ASN A 65 -1.34 11.41 3.62
CA ASN A 65 -2.29 10.47 4.21
C ASN A 65 -1.70 9.06 4.29
N MET A 66 -1.97 8.36 5.39
CA MET A 66 -1.54 6.98 5.54
C MET A 66 -2.37 6.04 4.66
N ILE A 67 -3.66 6.29 4.55
CA ILE A 67 -4.59 5.46 3.80
C ILE A 67 -5.01 6.18 2.53
N LEU A 68 -4.74 5.53 1.39
CA LEU A 68 -5.12 6.02 0.06
C LEU A 68 -6.12 5.03 -0.56
N LYS A 69 -7.30 5.51 -0.92
CA LYS A 69 -8.30 4.73 -1.64
C LYS A 69 -8.38 5.20 -3.08
N PHE A 70 -8.12 4.32 -4.03
CA PHE A 70 -8.25 4.63 -5.45
C PHE A 70 -9.64 4.20 -5.94
N THR A 71 -10.29 5.06 -6.72
CA THR A 71 -11.66 4.88 -7.18
C THR A 71 -11.79 5.20 -8.67
N GLY A 72 -12.90 4.74 -9.27
CA GLY A 72 -13.25 4.99 -10.67
C GLY A 72 -13.12 3.75 -11.56
N THR A 73 -13.66 3.84 -12.77
CA THR A 73 -13.50 2.81 -13.81
C THR A 73 -12.34 3.21 -14.72
N LEU A 74 -11.30 2.37 -14.79
CA LEU A 74 -10.10 2.70 -15.55
C LEU A 74 -10.38 2.75 -17.05
N ALA A 75 -10.15 3.89 -17.68
CA ALA A 75 -10.25 4.09 -19.12
C ALA A 75 -8.97 3.62 -19.89
N GLY A 76 -7.93 3.19 -19.17
CA GLY A 76 -6.65 2.69 -19.65
C GLY A 76 -5.76 2.30 -18.49
N ASN A 77 -4.58 1.78 -18.74
CA ASN A 77 -3.58 1.56 -17.69
C ASN A 77 -3.30 2.87 -16.96
N ARG A 78 -3.28 2.85 -15.62
CA ARG A 78 -3.10 4.03 -14.78
C ARG A 78 -1.97 3.86 -13.78
N GLN A 79 -1.42 5.00 -13.38
CA GLN A 79 -0.38 5.07 -12.37
C GLN A 79 -0.76 6.10 -11.31
N VAL A 80 -0.49 5.76 -10.05
CA VAL A 80 -0.47 6.72 -8.95
C VAL A 80 0.97 6.91 -8.52
N LEU A 81 1.45 8.14 -8.61
CA LEU A 81 2.85 8.49 -8.47
C LEU A 81 3.09 9.22 -7.15
N VAL A 82 3.93 8.65 -6.29
CA VAL A 82 4.40 9.29 -5.05
C VAL A 82 5.63 10.14 -5.36
N PRO A 83 5.79 11.33 -4.80
CA PRO A 83 7.01 12.12 -4.96
C PRO A 83 8.26 11.34 -4.55
N ASN A 84 9.35 11.53 -5.28
CA ASN A 84 10.64 10.96 -4.89
C ASN A 84 11.14 11.54 -3.56
N SER A 85 12.08 10.85 -2.92
CA SER A 85 12.74 11.25 -1.67
C SER A 85 11.76 11.34 -0.48
N ILE A 86 10.62 10.66 -0.54
CA ILE A 86 9.67 10.53 0.56
C ILE A 86 9.71 9.09 1.07
N GLU A 87 10.25 8.92 2.27
CA GLU A 87 10.24 7.63 2.98
C GLU A 87 8.98 7.54 3.86
N LYS A 88 8.08 6.62 3.53
CA LYS A 88 6.79 6.55 4.21
C LYS A 88 6.10 5.21 4.01
N PHE A 89 5.37 4.79 5.03
CA PHE A 89 4.45 3.66 4.96
C PHE A 89 3.07 4.09 4.46
N TYR A 90 2.45 3.27 3.62
CA TYR A 90 1.12 3.46 3.05
C TYR A 90 0.25 2.22 3.21
N ILE A 91 -1.03 2.43 3.40
CA ILE A 91 -2.07 1.44 3.17
C ILE A 91 -2.85 1.91 1.94
N VAL A 92 -2.86 1.10 0.89
CA VAL A 92 -3.52 1.45 -0.37
C VAL A 92 -4.67 0.50 -0.64
N GLN A 93 -5.85 1.05 -0.90
CA GLN A 93 -7.04 0.30 -1.28
C GLN A 93 -7.35 0.53 -2.75
N ASP A 94 -7.37 -0.53 -3.53
CA ASP A 94 -7.87 -0.48 -4.89
C ASP A 94 -9.39 -0.77 -4.92
N ALA A 95 -10.16 0.28 -4.99
CA ALA A 95 -11.62 0.23 -5.18
C ALA A 95 -12.03 0.65 -6.60
N THR A 96 -11.10 0.53 -7.56
CA THR A 96 -11.37 0.80 -8.97
C THR A 96 -12.01 -0.41 -9.66
N THR A 97 -12.61 -0.16 -10.83
CA THR A 97 -12.95 -1.23 -11.77
C THR A 97 -11.89 -1.24 -12.86
N HIS A 98 -11.11 -2.32 -12.96
CA HIS A 98 -9.96 -2.39 -13.86
C HIS A 98 -10.33 -2.43 -15.34
N ASN A 99 -11.42 -3.14 -15.69
CA ASN A 99 -11.88 -3.27 -17.09
C ASN A 99 -10.76 -3.71 -18.05
N SER A 100 -10.00 -4.76 -17.65
CA SER A 100 -8.81 -5.29 -18.34
C SER A 100 -7.58 -4.36 -18.36
N ASN A 101 -7.60 -3.25 -17.62
CA ASN A 101 -6.47 -2.36 -17.44
C ASN A 101 -5.71 -2.67 -16.14
N THR A 102 -4.62 -1.97 -15.91
CA THR A 102 -3.81 -2.10 -14.69
C THR A 102 -3.73 -0.79 -13.93
N LEU A 103 -3.64 -0.88 -12.60
CA LEU A 103 -3.34 0.25 -11.72
C LEU A 103 -2.00 0.00 -11.02
N THR A 104 -1.04 0.87 -11.23
CA THR A 104 0.30 0.75 -10.63
C THR A 104 0.52 1.86 -9.60
N PHE A 105 0.98 1.50 -8.41
CA PHE A 105 1.39 2.43 -7.37
C PHE A 105 2.92 2.44 -7.28
N LYS A 106 3.55 3.59 -7.55
CA LYS A 106 5.00 3.74 -7.68
C LYS A 106 5.48 5.14 -7.31
N THR A 107 6.79 5.35 -7.22
CA THR A 107 7.35 6.71 -7.19
C THR A 107 7.40 7.32 -8.58
N VAL A 108 7.57 8.63 -8.68
CA VAL A 108 7.60 9.35 -9.97
C VAL A 108 8.65 8.75 -10.91
N SER A 109 9.88 8.54 -10.45
CA SER A 109 10.98 8.05 -11.30
C SER A 109 11.45 6.62 -11.02
N GLY A 110 11.03 6.02 -9.89
CA GLY A 110 11.42 4.66 -9.52
C GLY A 110 10.40 3.60 -9.93
N SER A 111 10.48 2.47 -9.27
CA SER A 111 9.57 1.33 -9.46
C SER A 111 8.48 1.28 -8.38
N GLY A 112 7.53 0.39 -8.58
CA GLY A 112 6.46 0.08 -7.66
C GLY A 112 5.81 -1.26 -8.00
N PHE A 113 4.56 -1.43 -7.67
CA PHE A 113 3.82 -2.67 -7.92
C PHE A 113 2.42 -2.39 -8.46
N THR A 114 1.90 -3.37 -9.17
CA THR A 114 0.51 -3.34 -9.66
C THR A 114 -0.42 -3.78 -8.54
N LEU A 115 -1.50 -3.03 -8.38
CA LEU A 115 -2.58 -3.35 -7.43
C LEU A 115 -3.56 -4.33 -8.07
N ASP A 116 -4.10 -5.23 -7.26
CA ASP A 116 -5.18 -6.12 -7.66
C ASP A 116 -6.53 -5.48 -7.29
N GLN A 117 -7.46 -5.50 -8.22
CA GLN A 117 -8.81 -4.92 -8.03
C GLN A 117 -9.49 -5.48 -6.78
N GLY A 118 -10.03 -4.60 -5.97
CA GLY A 118 -10.78 -4.95 -4.75
C GLY A 118 -9.90 -5.27 -3.54
N THR A 119 -8.57 -5.15 -3.64
CA THR A 119 -7.66 -5.48 -2.54
C THR A 119 -7.23 -4.27 -1.71
N ILE A 120 -6.74 -4.56 -0.51
CA ILE A 120 -6.03 -3.60 0.35
C ILE A 120 -4.61 -4.13 0.52
N SER A 121 -3.63 -3.31 0.19
CA SER A 121 -2.21 -3.63 0.27
C SER A 121 -1.50 -2.69 1.23
N ALA A 122 -0.55 -3.22 1.99
CA ALA A 122 0.42 -2.42 2.71
C ALA A 122 1.66 -2.23 1.84
N ALA A 123 2.26 -1.05 1.89
CA ALA A 123 3.45 -0.73 1.10
C ALA A 123 4.33 0.28 1.83
N PHE A 124 5.61 0.33 1.49
CA PHE A 124 6.47 1.43 1.93
C PHE A 124 7.24 1.99 0.74
N SER A 125 7.50 3.30 0.82
CA SER A 125 8.43 4.00 -0.05
C SER A 125 9.77 4.14 0.66
N ASP A 126 10.86 3.79 -0.02
CA ASP A 126 12.24 4.02 0.43
C ASP A 126 12.82 5.33 -0.10
N GLY A 127 11.96 6.21 -0.63
CA GLY A 127 12.35 7.46 -1.29
C GLY A 127 12.70 7.30 -2.76
N THR A 128 12.93 6.08 -3.24
CA THR A 128 13.26 5.77 -4.65
C THR A 128 12.19 4.88 -5.27
N ASN A 129 11.80 3.82 -4.57
CA ASN A 129 10.85 2.82 -5.03
C ASN A 129 9.72 2.63 -4.02
N ILE A 130 8.63 2.02 -4.48
CA ILE A 130 7.57 1.54 -3.59
C ILE A 130 7.56 0.01 -3.61
N THR A 131 7.65 -0.58 -2.42
CA THR A 131 7.64 -2.03 -2.22
C THR A 131 6.38 -2.45 -1.49
N ALA A 132 5.64 -3.41 -2.04
CA ALA A 132 4.51 -4.03 -1.36
C ALA A 132 4.99 -4.86 -0.16
N VAL A 133 4.30 -4.73 0.97
CA VAL A 133 4.52 -5.59 2.13
C VAL A 133 3.58 -6.78 2.00
N ASN A 134 4.11 -7.89 1.54
CA ASN A 134 3.35 -9.13 1.42
C ASN A 134 3.25 -9.82 2.79
N LEU A 135 2.09 -9.69 3.43
CA LEU A 135 1.78 -10.41 4.67
C LEU A 135 1.29 -11.84 4.41
N ASN A 136 1.09 -12.20 3.15
CA ASN A 136 0.47 -13.47 2.73
C ASN A 136 1.44 -14.48 2.10
N THR A 137 2.74 -14.31 2.27
CA THR A 137 3.65 -15.40 1.89
C THR A 137 3.56 -16.50 2.94
N LEU A 138 2.67 -17.48 2.71
CA LEU A 138 2.84 -18.79 3.30
C LEU A 138 4.14 -19.38 2.72
N SER A 139 5.27 -18.92 3.22
CA SER A 139 6.56 -19.56 2.94
C SER A 139 6.80 -20.58 4.06
N GLY A 140 6.88 -21.85 3.70
CA GLY A 140 7.14 -22.91 4.63
C GLY A 140 6.19 -24.11 4.48
N THR A 141 6.34 -25.08 5.35
CA THR A 141 5.45 -26.24 5.42
C THR A 141 4.16 -25.86 6.11
N ILE A 142 3.02 -26.08 5.46
CA ILE A 142 1.71 -25.95 6.09
C ILE A 142 1.52 -27.17 7.00
N GLY A 143 1.46 -26.96 8.30
CA GLY A 143 1.15 -28.00 9.27
C GLY A 143 -0.34 -28.36 9.28
N THR A 144 -0.66 -29.56 9.77
CA THR A 144 -2.05 -30.04 9.84
C THR A 144 -2.96 -29.12 10.64
N ALA A 145 -2.46 -28.45 11.67
CA ALA A 145 -3.23 -27.47 12.47
C ALA A 145 -3.61 -26.20 11.73
N GLN A 146 -3.05 -25.96 10.52
CA GLN A 146 -3.36 -24.81 9.69
C GLN A 146 -4.41 -25.12 8.61
N ILE A 147 -4.84 -26.37 8.51
CA ILE A 147 -5.86 -26.83 7.57
C ILE A 147 -6.96 -27.45 8.43
N ASP A 148 -8.11 -26.79 8.49
CA ASP A 148 -9.29 -27.31 9.18
C ASP A 148 -9.76 -28.63 8.57
N ASP A 149 -10.36 -29.49 9.38
CA ASP A 149 -10.98 -30.73 8.89
C ASP A 149 -12.00 -30.40 7.79
N ASN A 150 -11.91 -31.16 6.71
CA ASN A 150 -12.73 -30.97 5.49
C ASN A 150 -12.50 -29.65 4.73
N ALA A 151 -11.44 -28.87 5.06
CA ALA A 151 -11.10 -27.65 4.34
C ALA A 151 -10.69 -27.91 2.88
N ILE A 152 -10.12 -29.08 2.58
CA ILE A 152 -9.75 -29.50 1.23
C ILE A 152 -10.87 -30.36 0.63
N THR A 153 -11.69 -29.74 -0.21
CA THR A 153 -12.79 -30.40 -0.92
C THR A 153 -12.35 -30.79 -2.34
N THR A 154 -13.13 -31.66 -2.99
CA THR A 154 -12.90 -32.04 -4.39
C THR A 154 -12.86 -30.85 -5.33
N ALA A 155 -13.65 -29.80 -5.08
CA ALA A 155 -13.64 -28.57 -5.87
C ALA A 155 -12.33 -27.76 -5.76
N LYS A 156 -11.54 -28.00 -4.72
CA LYS A 156 -10.23 -27.34 -4.51
C LYS A 156 -9.06 -28.11 -5.10
N ILE A 157 -9.30 -29.35 -5.50
CA ILE A 157 -8.31 -30.19 -6.19
C ILE A 157 -8.76 -30.34 -7.63
N LEU A 158 -8.08 -29.63 -8.54
CA LEU A 158 -8.36 -29.76 -9.96
C LEU A 158 -8.06 -31.19 -10.44
N ASP A 159 -8.86 -31.68 -11.40
CA ASP A 159 -8.64 -32.97 -12.00
C ASP A 159 -7.19 -33.15 -12.48
N ASN A 160 -6.63 -34.31 -12.23
CA ASN A 160 -5.26 -34.68 -12.54
C ASN A 160 -4.14 -33.96 -11.72
N ASN A 161 -4.47 -33.14 -10.74
CA ASN A 161 -3.44 -32.51 -9.89
C ASN A 161 -2.80 -33.49 -8.88
N VAL A 162 -3.53 -34.54 -8.49
CA VAL A 162 -2.98 -35.62 -7.66
C VAL A 162 -2.62 -36.81 -8.56
N THR A 163 -1.34 -36.88 -8.92
CA THR A 163 -0.79 -37.97 -9.73
C THR A 163 -0.26 -39.10 -8.84
N THR A 164 -0.06 -40.28 -9.41
CA THR A 164 0.51 -41.45 -8.70
C THR A 164 1.89 -41.14 -8.09
N ALA A 165 2.68 -40.23 -8.71
CA ALA A 165 3.96 -39.82 -8.17
C ALA A 165 3.85 -38.97 -6.89
N LYS A 166 2.68 -38.41 -6.61
CA LYS A 166 2.40 -37.60 -5.40
C LYS A 166 1.82 -38.41 -4.25
N ILE A 167 1.47 -39.67 -4.51
CA ILE A 167 0.95 -40.63 -3.52
C ILE A 167 1.99 -41.72 -3.35
N PRO A 168 2.75 -41.72 -2.24
CA PRO A 168 3.68 -42.83 -1.95
C PRO A 168 2.92 -44.16 -1.89
N ASN A 169 3.63 -45.26 -2.20
CA ASN A 169 3.09 -46.60 -2.01
C ASN A 169 2.64 -46.77 -0.54
N ASP A 170 1.51 -47.41 -0.35
CA ASP A 170 0.87 -47.62 0.97
C ASP A 170 0.38 -46.36 1.70
N ALA A 171 0.37 -45.18 1.04
CA ALA A 171 -0.20 -43.94 1.61
C ALA A 171 -1.74 -43.99 1.71
N ILE A 172 -2.39 -44.83 0.90
CA ILE A 172 -3.86 -45.03 0.93
C ILE A 172 -4.10 -46.39 1.58
N THR A 173 -4.47 -46.38 2.84
CA THR A 173 -4.92 -47.57 3.56
C THR A 173 -6.42 -47.66 3.56
N THR A 174 -6.98 -48.74 3.13
CA THR A 174 -8.40 -49.02 3.32
C THR A 174 -8.64 -49.51 4.73
N ALA A 175 -9.20 -48.66 5.58
CA ALA A 175 -9.81 -49.13 6.82
C ALA A 175 -10.98 -50.05 6.45
N LYS A 176 -10.91 -51.29 6.84
CA LYS A 176 -12.04 -52.25 6.73
C LYS A 176 -13.02 -52.00 7.86
#